data_750e978a7acb3ff44628408b3cb1805e
#
_entry.id   750e978a7acb3ff44628408b3cb1805e
#
_cell.length_a   1.000
_cell.length_b   1.000
_cell.length_c   1.000
_cell.angle_alpha   90.00
_cell.angle_beta   90.00
_cell.angle_gamma   90.00
#
_symmetry.space_group_name_H-M   'P 1'
#
loop_
_entity.id
_entity.type
_entity.pdbx_description
1 polymer ?
#
loop_
_entity_poly.entity_id
_entity_poly.type
_entity_poly.pdbx_seq_one_letter_code
_entity_poly.pdbx_strand_id
1 'polypeptide(L)'
;ALKVLTVSSPPQRLRPDSNFKGSYTLSSEERKNHSKYMRVNHSGEVCAQALYRGQLFFNKNNEIHKQLEKAANEELDHLAWWQSRINELNGSTSRLNFFLYAGSFTVGSLASIIDEKYNLGFLSETEKQVSSHLESHLSKISSKDKRTIAIIKQMKKDEEIHEAAAKSMGATDLPVFIQKIMKVTSKIMTSSTFKF
;
A
#
# COMPACT_ATOMS: atom_id res chain seq x y z
N ALA A 1 -9.49 12.82 -1.36
CA ALA A 1 -8.84 12.49 -2.65
C ALA A 1 -7.61 13.36 -2.90
N LEU A 2 -7.71 14.68 -2.82
CA LEU A 2 -6.58 15.59 -3.12
C LEU A 2 -5.35 15.34 -2.24
N LYS A 3 -5.52 15.08 -0.93
CA LYS A 3 -4.41 14.85 0.00
C LYS A 3 -3.56 13.61 -0.35
N VAL A 4 -4.16 12.60 -0.95
CA VAL A 4 -3.46 11.37 -1.34
C VAL A 4 -2.61 11.58 -2.61
N LEU A 5 -3.05 12.47 -3.50
CA LEU A 5 -2.43 12.68 -4.80
C LEU A 5 -1.43 13.85 -4.85
N THR A 6 -1.56 14.82 -3.95
CA THR A 6 -0.83 16.09 -4.08
C THR A 6 0.15 16.41 -2.95
N VAL A 7 -0.14 16.01 -1.72
CA VAL A 7 0.72 16.32 -0.55
C VAL A 7 0.56 15.23 0.49
N SER A 8 1.66 14.70 0.96
CA SER A 8 1.68 13.91 2.17
C SER A 8 1.29 14.81 3.37
N SER A 9 0.19 14.50 4.03
CA SER A 9 0.02 14.97 5.40
C SER A 9 1.24 14.50 6.21
N PRO A 10 1.74 15.28 7.17
CA PRO A 10 2.82 14.80 8.02
C PRO A 10 2.39 13.47 8.66
N PRO A 11 3.26 12.47 8.68
CA PRO A 11 2.92 11.18 9.24
C PRO A 11 2.63 11.35 10.74
N GLN A 12 1.67 10.58 11.24
CA GLN A 12 1.34 10.54 12.68
C GLN A 12 2.34 9.67 13.44
N ARG A 13 2.86 8.62 12.81
CA ARG A 13 3.88 7.74 13.37
C ARG A 13 5.27 8.13 12.87
N LEU A 14 6.27 7.96 13.72
CA LEU A 14 7.67 8.12 13.32
C LEU A 14 8.03 7.11 12.22
N ARG A 15 8.77 7.57 11.22
CA ARG A 15 9.27 6.69 10.17
C ARG A 15 10.17 5.60 10.77
N PRO A 16 10.02 4.33 10.38
CA PRO A 16 10.71 3.19 11.00
C PRO A 16 12.23 3.27 11.00
N ASP A 17 12.80 4.04 10.10
CA ASP A 17 14.24 4.26 9.98
C ASP A 17 14.76 5.52 10.69
N SER A 18 13.92 6.22 11.46
CA SER A 18 14.28 7.49 12.13
C SER A 18 15.49 7.37 13.07
N ASN A 19 15.72 6.18 13.63
CA ASN A 19 16.83 5.90 14.55
C ASN A 19 18.13 5.47 13.84
N PHE A 20 18.12 5.32 12.50
CA PHE A 20 19.32 4.94 11.76
C PHE A 20 20.27 6.13 11.58
N LYS A 21 21.33 6.18 12.39
CA LYS A 21 22.37 7.21 12.33
C LYS A 21 23.54 6.85 11.40
N GLY A 22 23.56 5.64 10.82
CA GLY A 22 24.62 5.16 9.96
C GLY A 22 24.57 5.79 8.58
N SER A 23 25.73 6.16 8.04
CA SER A 23 25.90 6.50 6.64
C SER A 23 26.26 5.24 5.86
N TYR A 24 25.57 4.98 4.78
CA TYR A 24 25.91 3.94 3.82
C TYR A 24 25.80 4.52 2.41
N THR A 25 26.69 4.07 1.53
CA THR A 25 26.71 4.57 0.16
C THR A 25 26.10 3.52 -0.77
N LEU A 26 25.01 3.88 -1.42
CA LEU A 26 24.43 3.14 -2.52
C LEU A 26 25.10 3.60 -3.82
N SER A 27 25.39 2.66 -4.71
CA SER A 27 25.76 3.01 -6.08
C SER A 27 24.64 3.75 -6.79
N SER A 28 24.95 4.47 -7.86
CA SER A 28 23.95 5.18 -8.68
C SER A 28 22.86 4.23 -9.21
N GLU A 29 23.26 3.01 -9.55
CA GLU A 29 22.37 1.97 -10.03
C GLU A 29 21.47 1.44 -8.91
N GLU A 30 22.01 1.11 -7.74
CA GLU A 30 21.23 0.70 -6.57
C GLU A 30 20.22 1.77 -6.20
N ARG A 31 20.64 3.03 -6.12
CA ARG A 31 19.78 4.18 -5.82
C ARG A 31 18.60 4.28 -6.81
N LYS A 32 18.89 4.20 -8.11
CA LYS A 32 17.91 4.26 -9.19
C LYS A 32 16.91 3.08 -9.10
N ASN A 33 17.39 1.87 -8.87
CA ASN A 33 16.54 0.69 -8.79
C ASN A 33 15.70 0.71 -7.53
N HIS A 34 16.28 1.05 -6.37
CA HIS A 34 15.52 1.17 -5.12
C HIS A 34 14.43 2.23 -5.22
N SER A 35 14.69 3.40 -5.84
CA SER A 35 13.67 4.44 -6.02
C SER A 35 12.49 3.95 -6.87
N LYS A 36 12.71 3.08 -7.87
CA LYS A 36 11.63 2.47 -8.65
C LYS A 36 10.79 1.50 -7.82
N TYR A 37 11.41 0.68 -6.98
CA TYR A 37 10.67 -0.19 -6.06
C TYR A 37 9.84 0.62 -5.08
N MET A 38 10.38 1.72 -4.54
CA MET A 38 9.64 2.62 -3.65
C MET A 38 8.49 3.31 -4.37
N ARG A 39 8.64 3.66 -5.65
CA ARG A 39 7.57 4.18 -6.49
C ARG A 39 6.43 3.18 -6.64
N VAL A 40 6.75 1.91 -6.89
CA VAL A 40 5.76 0.83 -6.97
C VAL A 40 4.98 0.71 -5.67
N ASN A 41 5.70 0.66 -4.52
CA ASN A 41 5.06 0.59 -3.21
C ASN A 41 4.17 1.80 -2.96
N HIS A 42 4.67 3.02 -3.20
CA HIS A 42 3.86 4.25 -3.08
C HIS A 42 2.58 4.18 -3.91
N SER A 43 2.65 3.67 -5.15
CA SER A 43 1.47 3.52 -6.00
C SER A 43 0.51 2.46 -5.45
N GLY A 44 1.02 1.41 -4.81
CA GLY A 44 0.23 0.44 -4.06
C GLY A 44 -0.58 1.10 -2.96
N GLU A 45 0.06 1.96 -2.14
CA GLU A 45 -0.63 2.71 -1.08
C GLU A 45 -1.67 3.71 -1.61
N VAL A 46 -1.39 4.34 -2.77
CA VAL A 46 -2.41 5.17 -3.45
C VAL A 46 -3.64 4.33 -3.80
N CYS A 47 -3.44 3.09 -4.28
CA CYS A 47 -4.53 2.16 -4.57
C CYS A 47 -5.26 1.73 -3.28
N ALA A 48 -4.53 1.36 -2.22
CA ALA A 48 -5.10 0.96 -0.94
C ALA A 48 -5.96 2.07 -0.34
N GLN A 49 -5.44 3.30 -0.27
CA GLN A 49 -6.20 4.47 0.16
C GLN A 49 -7.49 4.67 -0.64
N ALA A 50 -7.44 4.49 -1.96
CA ALA A 50 -8.60 4.64 -2.81
C ALA A 50 -9.62 3.53 -2.57
N LEU A 51 -9.16 2.27 -2.42
CA LEU A 51 -10.00 1.12 -2.07
C LEU A 51 -10.72 1.34 -0.75
N TYR A 52 -10.00 1.67 0.33
CA TYR A 52 -10.58 1.96 1.64
C TYR A 52 -11.64 3.06 1.57
N ARG A 53 -11.36 4.17 0.87
CA ARG A 53 -12.33 5.26 0.70
C ARG A 53 -13.55 4.85 -0.10
N GLY A 54 -13.38 4.01 -1.13
CA GLY A 54 -14.47 3.43 -1.88
C GLY A 54 -15.32 2.51 -1.01
N GLN A 55 -14.69 1.64 -0.22
CA GLN A 55 -15.36 0.74 0.70
C GLN A 55 -16.14 1.49 1.79
N LEU A 56 -15.59 2.59 2.32
CA LEU A 56 -16.25 3.46 3.30
C LEU A 56 -17.48 4.18 2.72
N PHE A 57 -17.50 4.45 1.42
CA PHE A 57 -18.51 5.31 0.80
C PHE A 57 -19.94 4.74 0.92
N PHE A 58 -20.11 3.41 0.81
CA PHE A 58 -21.41 2.75 0.90
C PHE A 58 -21.56 1.89 2.16
N ASN A 59 -20.53 1.75 2.98
CA ASN A 59 -20.59 0.93 4.19
C ASN A 59 -21.44 1.63 5.26
N LYS A 60 -22.45 0.92 5.77
CA LYS A 60 -23.37 1.40 6.83
C LYS A 60 -23.09 0.79 8.20
N ASN A 61 -22.20 -0.21 8.28
CA ASN A 61 -21.85 -0.86 9.54
C ASN A 61 -20.81 -0.02 10.28
N ASN A 62 -21.15 0.49 11.44
CA ASN A 62 -20.31 1.40 12.22
C ASN A 62 -18.98 0.76 12.68
N GLU A 63 -18.96 -0.55 12.95
CA GLU A 63 -17.75 -1.24 13.41
C GLU A 63 -16.77 -1.42 12.26
N ILE A 64 -17.28 -1.89 11.10
CA ILE A 64 -16.48 -2.01 9.86
C ILE A 64 -15.99 -0.64 9.43
N HIS A 65 -16.86 0.38 9.50
CA HIS A 65 -16.48 1.75 9.15
C HIS A 65 -15.30 2.26 9.97
N LYS A 66 -15.35 2.11 11.30
CA LYS A 66 -14.25 2.50 12.19
C LYS A 66 -12.95 1.77 11.88
N GLN A 67 -13.02 0.47 11.58
CA GLN A 67 -11.84 -0.33 11.25
C GLN A 67 -11.22 0.09 9.91
N LEU A 68 -12.06 0.28 8.87
CA LEU A 68 -11.61 0.77 7.57
C LEU A 68 -11.01 2.18 7.67
N GLU A 69 -11.62 3.06 8.47
CA GLU A 69 -11.10 4.42 8.69
C GLU A 69 -9.77 4.40 9.43
N LYS A 70 -9.62 3.53 10.44
CA LYS A 70 -8.36 3.36 11.14
C LYS A 70 -7.25 2.90 10.20
N ALA A 71 -7.49 1.83 9.43
CA ALA A 71 -6.53 1.33 8.46
C ALA A 71 -6.20 2.40 7.40
N ALA A 72 -7.20 3.07 6.83
CA ALA A 72 -6.98 4.16 5.89
C ALA A 72 -6.13 5.32 6.44
N ASN A 73 -6.18 5.58 7.75
CA ASN A 73 -5.34 6.59 8.39
C ASN A 73 -3.90 6.09 8.56
N GLU A 74 -3.69 4.80 8.86
CA GLU A 74 -2.36 4.19 8.93
C GLU A 74 -1.67 4.18 7.56
N GLU A 75 -2.42 3.96 6.47
CA GLU A 75 -1.91 4.05 5.10
C GLU A 75 -1.42 5.47 4.70
N LEU A 76 -1.92 6.52 5.34
CA LEU A 76 -1.37 7.86 5.12
C LEU A 76 0.07 7.99 5.64
N ASP A 77 0.40 7.29 6.71
CA ASP A 77 1.78 7.22 7.21
C ASP A 77 2.68 6.48 6.21
N HIS A 78 2.21 5.35 5.67
CA HIS A 78 2.91 4.57 4.65
C HIS A 78 3.20 5.43 3.40
N LEU A 79 2.20 6.15 2.90
CA LEU A 79 2.38 7.09 1.78
C LEU A 79 3.47 8.13 2.07
N ALA A 80 3.43 8.74 3.25
CA ALA A 80 4.40 9.76 3.66
C ALA A 80 5.82 9.18 3.76
N TRP A 81 5.96 7.96 4.30
CA TRP A 81 7.24 7.26 4.41
C TRP A 81 7.84 6.94 3.04
N TRP A 82 7.02 6.41 2.11
CA TRP A 82 7.48 6.13 0.74
C TRP A 82 7.82 7.40 -0.02
N GLN A 83 6.99 8.44 0.06
CA GLN A 83 7.28 9.71 -0.60
C GLN A 83 8.62 10.30 -0.13
N SER A 84 8.82 10.31 1.20
CA SER A 84 10.08 10.78 1.79
C SER A 84 11.27 9.93 1.31
N ARG A 85 11.12 8.60 1.28
CA ARG A 85 12.19 7.70 0.84
C ARG A 85 12.50 7.83 -0.64
N ILE A 86 11.49 8.00 -1.50
CA ILE A 86 11.67 8.27 -2.93
C ILE A 86 12.50 9.54 -3.13
N ASN A 87 12.17 10.62 -2.41
CA ASN A 87 12.92 11.89 -2.49
C ASN A 87 14.38 11.73 -2.09
N GLU A 88 14.68 11.01 -0.99
CA GLU A 88 16.05 10.71 -0.55
C GLU A 88 16.85 9.90 -1.58
N LEU A 89 16.18 9.08 -2.37
CA LEU A 89 16.78 8.31 -3.45
C LEU A 89 16.87 9.09 -4.77
N ASN A 90 16.46 10.37 -4.80
CA ASN A 90 16.37 11.22 -5.98
C ASN A 90 15.44 10.62 -7.07
N GLY A 91 14.36 9.95 -6.63
CA GLY A 91 13.33 9.40 -7.49
C GLY A 91 12.11 10.29 -7.62
N SER A 92 11.07 9.76 -8.25
CA SER A 92 9.76 10.41 -8.40
C SER A 92 8.64 9.39 -8.23
N THR A 93 7.47 9.83 -7.81
CA THR A 93 6.24 9.03 -7.79
C THR A 93 5.74 8.75 -9.20
N SER A 94 4.82 7.79 -9.35
CA SER A 94 4.27 7.44 -10.64
C SER A 94 3.28 8.50 -11.15
N ARG A 95 3.36 8.80 -12.44
CA ARG A 95 2.38 9.64 -13.15
C ARG A 95 1.02 8.95 -13.33
N LEU A 96 0.97 7.63 -13.11
CA LEU A 96 -0.25 6.84 -13.22
C LEU A 96 -1.13 6.92 -11.97
N ASN A 97 -0.64 7.48 -10.86
CA ASN A 97 -1.32 7.47 -9.56
C ASN A 97 -2.76 8.04 -9.61
N PHE A 98 -3.02 9.04 -10.46
CA PHE A 98 -4.38 9.58 -10.62
C PHE A 98 -5.35 8.52 -11.16
N PHE A 99 -4.97 7.82 -12.23
CA PHE A 99 -5.80 6.78 -12.84
C PHE A 99 -5.94 5.56 -11.94
N LEU A 100 -4.86 5.19 -11.28
CA LEU A 100 -4.86 4.09 -10.30
C LEU A 100 -5.80 4.40 -9.14
N TYR A 101 -5.76 5.62 -8.61
CA TYR A 101 -6.67 6.07 -7.56
C TYR A 101 -8.14 5.96 -8.01
N ALA A 102 -8.48 6.52 -9.17
CA ALA A 102 -9.86 6.50 -9.67
C ALA A 102 -10.38 5.07 -9.89
N GLY A 103 -9.57 4.20 -10.50
CA GLY A 103 -9.92 2.79 -10.71
C GLY A 103 -10.10 2.04 -9.39
N SER A 104 -9.17 2.18 -8.46
CA SER A 104 -9.23 1.52 -7.16
C SER A 104 -10.41 2.00 -6.31
N PHE A 105 -10.71 3.30 -6.32
CA PHE A 105 -11.89 3.84 -5.65
C PHE A 105 -13.19 3.21 -6.18
N THR A 106 -13.30 3.09 -7.51
CA THR A 106 -14.47 2.46 -8.14
C THR A 106 -14.60 0.99 -7.70
N VAL A 107 -13.50 0.23 -7.70
CA VAL A 107 -13.49 -1.17 -7.27
C VAL A 107 -13.88 -1.29 -5.80
N GLY A 108 -13.31 -0.47 -4.91
CA GLY A 108 -13.67 -0.45 -3.49
C GLY A 108 -15.15 -0.11 -3.25
N SER A 109 -15.68 0.85 -4.01
CA SER A 109 -17.10 1.22 -3.94
C SER A 109 -18.02 0.07 -4.37
N LEU A 110 -17.66 -0.64 -5.44
CA LEU A 110 -18.42 -1.81 -5.90
C LEU A 110 -18.35 -2.96 -4.89
N ALA A 111 -17.19 -3.22 -4.29
CA ALA A 111 -17.04 -4.25 -3.27
C ALA A 111 -17.95 -3.99 -2.05
N SER A 112 -18.10 -2.73 -1.64
CA SER A 112 -18.90 -2.36 -0.48
C SER A 112 -20.43 -2.49 -0.68
N ILE A 113 -20.89 -2.57 -1.93
CA ILE A 113 -22.32 -2.71 -2.25
C ILE A 113 -22.77 -4.19 -2.21
N ILE A 114 -21.85 -5.14 -2.40
CA ILE A 114 -22.20 -6.55 -2.55
C ILE A 114 -22.64 -7.15 -1.22
N ASP A 115 -21.75 -7.22 -0.26
CA ASP A 115 -22.00 -7.81 1.07
C ASP A 115 -20.83 -7.47 2.01
N GLU A 116 -21.10 -7.34 3.31
CA GLU A 116 -20.08 -6.96 4.30
C GLU A 116 -18.94 -7.99 4.40
N LYS A 117 -19.24 -9.28 4.37
CA LYS A 117 -18.24 -10.34 4.47
C LYS A 117 -17.34 -10.39 3.25
N TYR A 118 -17.89 -10.18 2.05
CA TYR A 118 -17.12 -10.07 0.81
C TYR A 118 -16.33 -8.76 0.74
N ASN A 119 -16.87 -7.66 1.26
CA ASN A 119 -16.14 -6.41 1.39
C ASN A 119 -14.89 -6.55 2.27
N LEU A 120 -15.04 -7.19 3.44
CA LEU A 120 -13.92 -7.54 4.32
C LEU A 120 -12.99 -8.58 3.69
N GLY A 121 -13.53 -9.54 2.95
CA GLY A 121 -12.76 -10.53 2.19
C GLY A 121 -11.88 -9.89 1.11
N PHE A 122 -12.42 -8.87 0.44
CA PHE A 122 -11.66 -8.09 -0.54
C PHE A 122 -10.51 -7.32 0.12
N LEU A 123 -10.76 -6.71 1.27
CA LEU A 123 -9.74 -6.08 2.09
C LEU A 123 -8.66 -7.09 2.49
N SER A 124 -9.03 -8.19 3.15
CA SER A 124 -8.10 -9.23 3.60
C SER A 124 -7.20 -9.76 2.47
N GLU A 125 -7.77 -10.03 1.29
CA GLU A 125 -6.98 -10.50 0.14
C GLU A 125 -6.07 -9.40 -0.42
N THR A 126 -6.48 -8.13 -0.37
CA THR A 126 -5.63 -7.00 -0.77
C THR A 126 -4.40 -6.92 0.11
N GLU A 127 -4.56 -6.92 1.44
CA GLU A 127 -3.45 -6.81 2.39
C GLU A 127 -2.49 -8.00 2.31
N LYS A 128 -3.04 -9.20 2.14
CA LYS A 128 -2.26 -10.42 1.91
C LYS A 128 -1.39 -10.31 0.65
N GLN A 129 -1.94 -9.77 -0.45
CA GLN A 129 -1.17 -9.59 -1.68
C GLN A 129 -0.13 -8.47 -1.54
N VAL A 130 -0.43 -7.38 -0.83
CA VAL A 130 0.52 -6.31 -0.52
C VAL A 130 1.67 -6.84 0.35
N SER A 131 1.37 -7.55 1.44
CA SER A 131 2.38 -8.16 2.30
C SER A 131 3.33 -9.11 1.52
N SER A 132 2.76 -9.97 0.66
CA SER A 132 3.54 -10.86 -0.22
C SER A 132 4.41 -10.07 -1.22
N HIS A 133 3.91 -8.97 -1.74
CA HIS A 133 4.64 -8.09 -2.64
C HIS A 133 5.81 -7.41 -1.94
N LEU A 134 5.59 -6.86 -0.74
CA LEU A 134 6.63 -6.26 0.10
C LEU A 134 7.75 -7.26 0.43
N GLU A 135 7.41 -8.52 0.76
CA GLU A 135 8.39 -9.59 0.95
C GLU A 135 9.24 -9.80 -0.30
N SER A 136 8.62 -9.82 -1.49
CA SER A 136 9.34 -9.94 -2.75
C SER A 136 10.30 -8.78 -3.01
N HIS A 137 9.99 -7.58 -2.51
CA HIS A 137 10.86 -6.41 -2.62
C HIS A 137 12.05 -6.49 -1.67
N LEU A 138 11.89 -7.06 -0.46
CA LEU A 138 13.02 -7.28 0.46
C LEU A 138 14.16 -8.06 -0.18
N SER A 139 13.84 -9.06 -1.01
CA SER A 139 14.86 -9.84 -1.71
C SER A 139 15.61 -9.07 -2.82
N LYS A 140 15.07 -7.94 -3.27
CA LYS A 140 15.63 -7.13 -4.37
C LYS A 140 16.35 -5.86 -3.89
N ILE A 141 16.19 -5.52 -2.62
CA ILE A 141 16.85 -4.37 -2.01
C ILE A 141 18.21 -4.80 -1.48
N SER A 142 19.24 -4.01 -1.80
CA SER A 142 20.60 -4.24 -1.28
C SER A 142 20.59 -4.25 0.25
N SER A 143 21.28 -5.22 0.85
CA SER A 143 21.42 -5.33 2.31
C SER A 143 22.08 -4.11 2.97
N LYS A 144 22.73 -3.26 2.18
CA LYS A 144 23.29 -1.98 2.61
C LYS A 144 22.19 -0.95 2.90
N ASP A 145 21.05 -1.02 2.18
CA ASP A 145 19.94 -0.06 2.33
C ASP A 145 19.06 -0.40 3.53
N LYS A 146 19.63 -0.35 4.71
CA LYS A 146 18.95 -0.65 5.97
C LYS A 146 17.72 0.23 6.22
N ARG A 147 17.73 1.47 5.72
CA ARG A 147 16.60 2.41 5.84
C ARG A 147 15.38 1.90 5.06
N THR A 148 15.56 1.59 3.79
CA THR A 148 14.48 1.02 2.96
C THR A 148 13.99 -0.30 3.52
N ILE A 149 14.90 -1.18 3.97
CA ILE A 149 14.55 -2.47 4.57
C ILE A 149 13.71 -2.29 5.84
N ALA A 150 14.04 -1.32 6.70
CA ALA A 150 13.28 -1.05 7.92
C ALA A 150 11.84 -0.60 7.60
N ILE A 151 11.66 0.28 6.60
CA ILE A 151 10.34 0.75 6.17
C ILE A 151 9.52 -0.44 5.63
N ILE A 152 10.09 -1.23 4.70
CA ILE A 152 9.38 -2.40 4.12
C ILE A 152 8.94 -3.38 5.21
N LYS A 153 9.82 -3.69 6.17
CA LYS A 153 9.50 -4.64 7.25
C LYS A 153 8.38 -4.14 8.15
N GLN A 154 8.38 -2.85 8.49
CA GLN A 154 7.31 -2.29 9.31
C GLN A 154 5.98 -2.34 8.57
N MET A 155 5.96 -1.89 7.33
CA MET A 155 4.73 -1.91 6.54
C MET A 155 4.18 -3.32 6.37
N LYS A 156 5.04 -4.29 5.99
CA LYS A 156 4.62 -5.70 5.91
C LYS A 156 3.93 -6.17 7.19
N LYS A 157 4.46 -5.79 8.35
CA LYS A 157 3.86 -6.11 9.64
C LYS A 157 2.50 -5.43 9.83
N ASP A 158 2.36 -4.18 9.40
CA ASP A 158 1.10 -3.43 9.49
C ASP A 158 0.05 -4.09 8.57
N GLU A 159 0.40 -4.48 7.33
CA GLU A 159 -0.52 -5.18 6.42
C GLU A 159 -0.97 -6.55 6.95
N GLU A 160 -0.07 -7.29 7.60
CA GLU A 160 -0.43 -8.55 8.27
C GLU A 160 -1.44 -8.33 9.41
N ILE A 161 -1.34 -7.20 10.12
CA ILE A 161 -2.30 -6.81 11.16
C ILE A 161 -3.65 -6.41 10.52
N HIS A 162 -3.64 -5.67 9.41
CA HIS A 162 -4.87 -5.29 8.69
C HIS A 162 -5.59 -6.53 8.15
N GLU A 163 -4.86 -7.46 7.55
CA GLU A 163 -5.40 -8.76 7.10
C GLU A 163 -6.06 -9.52 8.25
N ALA A 164 -5.35 -9.67 9.38
CA ALA A 164 -5.86 -10.37 10.55
C ALA A 164 -7.09 -9.68 11.15
N ALA A 165 -7.11 -8.35 11.19
CA ALA A 165 -8.26 -7.58 11.66
C ALA A 165 -9.50 -7.80 10.77
N ALA A 166 -9.36 -7.76 9.44
CA ALA A 166 -10.44 -8.05 8.51
C ALA A 166 -11.01 -9.46 8.73
N LYS A 167 -10.14 -10.46 8.91
CA LYS A 167 -10.53 -11.85 9.19
C LYS A 167 -11.29 -11.98 10.51
N SER A 168 -10.83 -11.33 11.56
CA SER A 168 -11.49 -11.36 12.88
C SER A 168 -12.89 -10.74 12.87
N MET A 169 -13.15 -9.84 11.94
CA MET A 169 -14.46 -9.21 11.72
C MET A 169 -15.39 -10.02 10.81
N GLY A 170 -14.97 -11.21 10.40
CA GLY A 170 -15.81 -12.13 9.61
C GLY A 170 -15.61 -12.06 8.10
N ALA A 171 -14.43 -11.61 7.65
CA ALA A 171 -14.07 -11.68 6.23
C ALA A 171 -14.25 -13.10 5.68
N THR A 172 -14.92 -13.21 4.54
CA THR A 172 -15.05 -14.46 3.78
C THR A 172 -13.97 -14.52 2.72
N ASP A 173 -13.33 -15.68 2.56
CA ASP A 173 -12.37 -15.87 1.48
C ASP A 173 -13.04 -15.62 0.12
N LEU A 174 -12.40 -14.83 -0.70
CA LEU A 174 -12.88 -14.56 -2.05
C LEU A 174 -12.77 -15.82 -2.94
N PRO A 175 -13.67 -16.00 -3.90
CA PRO A 175 -13.52 -17.03 -4.91
C PRO A 175 -12.14 -16.96 -5.59
N VAL A 176 -11.53 -18.12 -5.84
CA VAL A 176 -10.17 -18.23 -6.40
C VAL A 176 -9.99 -17.43 -7.71
N PHE A 177 -11.04 -17.34 -8.52
CA PHE A 177 -10.98 -16.58 -9.77
C PHE A 177 -10.85 -15.08 -9.52
N ILE A 178 -11.51 -14.53 -8.48
CA ILE A 178 -11.40 -13.14 -8.06
C ILE A 178 -9.99 -12.86 -7.54
N GLN A 179 -9.45 -13.72 -6.66
CA GLN A 179 -8.07 -13.61 -6.18
C GLN A 179 -7.07 -13.58 -7.34
N LYS A 180 -7.27 -14.41 -8.37
CA LYS A 180 -6.43 -14.42 -9.57
C LYS A 180 -6.54 -13.12 -10.38
N ILE A 181 -7.75 -12.57 -10.53
CA ILE A 181 -7.95 -11.27 -11.20
C ILE A 181 -7.23 -10.18 -10.43
N MET A 182 -7.38 -10.11 -9.11
CA MET A 182 -6.67 -9.14 -8.26
C MET A 182 -5.15 -9.27 -8.45
N LYS A 183 -4.61 -10.49 -8.43
CA LYS A 183 -3.17 -10.74 -8.64
C LYS A 183 -2.68 -10.29 -10.03
N VAL A 184 -3.46 -10.51 -11.07
CA VAL A 184 -3.11 -10.07 -12.44
C VAL A 184 -3.14 -8.55 -12.53
N THR A 185 -4.18 -7.91 -12.01
CA THR A 185 -4.31 -6.45 -11.97
C THR A 185 -3.17 -5.81 -11.17
N SER A 186 -2.85 -6.37 -10.01
CA SER A 186 -1.69 -5.94 -9.20
C SER A 186 -0.38 -6.07 -9.99
N LYS A 187 -0.17 -7.16 -10.73
CA LYS A 187 1.02 -7.34 -11.57
C LYS A 187 1.11 -6.31 -12.70
N ILE A 188 -0.01 -5.96 -13.31
CA ILE A 188 -0.07 -4.91 -14.36
C ILE A 188 0.29 -3.56 -13.72
N MET A 189 -0.33 -3.22 -12.58
CA MET A 189 -0.05 -1.98 -11.84
C MET A 189 1.43 -1.88 -11.49
N THR A 190 1.99 -2.88 -10.84
CA THR A 190 3.39 -2.87 -10.38
C THR A 190 4.38 -2.79 -11.54
N SER A 191 4.11 -3.50 -12.65
CA SER A 191 4.96 -3.46 -13.85
C SER A 191 4.91 -2.10 -14.56
N SER A 192 3.74 -1.47 -14.58
CA SER A 192 3.55 -0.15 -15.21
C SER A 192 4.19 0.96 -14.37
N THR A 193 3.96 0.97 -13.06
CA THR A 193 4.51 1.99 -12.16
C THR A 193 6.02 1.86 -11.93
N PHE A 194 6.59 0.68 -12.15
CA PHE A 194 8.05 0.51 -12.16
C PHE A 194 8.72 1.27 -13.30
N LYS A 195 8.01 1.45 -14.43
CA LYS A 195 8.52 2.15 -15.62
C LYS A 195 8.20 3.64 -15.61
N PHE A 196 6.98 3.99 -15.15
CA PHE A 196 6.41 5.34 -15.24
C PHE A 196 6.19 5.92 -13.83
#